data_4ee04481bc8c8460ac2a8341832d6612
#
_entry.id   4ee04481bc8c8460ac2a8341832d6612
#
_cell.length_a   1.000
_cell.length_b   1.000
_cell.length_c   1.000
_cell.angle_alpha   90.00
_cell.angle_beta   90.00
_cell.angle_gamma   90.00
#
_symmetry.space_group_name_H-M   'P 1'
#
loop_
_entity.id
_entity.type
_entity.pdbx_description
1 polymer ?
#
loop_
_entity_poly.entity_id
_entity_poly.type
_entity_poly.pdbx_seq_one_letter_code
_entity_poly.pdbx_strand_id
1 'polypeptide(L)'
;METDILIIGSGAAGLTAALQLAQKHKVTVLAKGALSDGATAWAQGGIAAVLEPGDTFESHIEDTMVAGAGLNNRQTVEFVIEHAPQAIDRLAKLGVPFNLGGPTNEFGEQWHLTREGGHSHRRIVHVNDATGWAVQQALESAARDNPNITLVPDMVAIDLIVGRHQERFSTSGRV
;
A
#
# COMPACT_ATOMS: atom_id res chain seq x y z
N MET A 1 -0.51 2.44 26.46
CA MET A 1 -1.36 2.49 25.26
C MET A 1 -1.81 1.07 24.98
N GLU A 2 -3.10 0.82 24.92
CA GLU A 2 -3.64 -0.50 24.54
C GLU A 2 -4.14 -0.43 23.10
N THR A 3 -3.80 -1.42 22.30
CA THR A 3 -4.21 -1.56 20.91
C THR A 3 -4.47 -3.02 20.61
N ASP A 4 -5.43 -3.30 19.74
CA ASP A 4 -5.70 -4.67 19.30
C ASP A 4 -4.65 -5.12 18.26
N ILE A 5 -4.22 -4.17 17.44
CA ILE A 5 -3.27 -4.43 16.33
C ILE A 5 -2.20 -3.36 16.30
N LEU A 6 -0.95 -3.81 16.26
CA LEU A 6 0.22 -2.97 16.04
C LEU A 6 0.75 -3.17 14.62
N ILE A 7 0.90 -2.07 13.90
CA ILE A 7 1.51 -2.04 12.55
C ILE A 7 2.83 -1.27 12.64
N ILE A 8 3.91 -1.85 12.15
CA ILE A 8 5.23 -1.23 12.10
C ILE A 8 5.51 -0.80 10.66
N GLY A 9 5.46 0.51 10.43
CA GLY A 9 5.66 1.15 9.14
C GLY A 9 4.42 1.88 8.62
N SER A 10 4.60 3.12 8.21
CA SER A 10 3.57 4.06 7.76
C SER A 10 3.53 4.25 6.24
N GLY A 11 4.14 3.38 5.46
CA GLY A 11 4.03 3.39 4.00
C GLY A 11 2.67 2.87 3.51
N ALA A 12 2.47 2.80 2.19
CA ALA A 12 1.21 2.41 1.56
C ALA A 12 0.64 1.10 2.11
N ALA A 13 1.46 0.08 2.32
CA ALA A 13 1.03 -1.22 2.85
C ALA A 13 0.51 -1.09 4.29
N GLY A 14 1.28 -0.42 5.17
CA GLY A 14 0.91 -0.25 6.58
C GLY A 14 -0.36 0.58 6.77
N LEU A 15 -0.46 1.71 6.08
CA LEU A 15 -1.65 2.57 6.16
C LEU A 15 -2.89 1.92 5.54
N THR A 16 -2.73 1.20 4.42
CA THR A 16 -3.84 0.44 3.83
C THR A 16 -4.33 -0.65 4.78
N ALA A 17 -3.43 -1.40 5.41
CA ALA A 17 -3.79 -2.41 6.40
C ALA A 17 -4.48 -1.76 7.62
N ALA A 18 -3.96 -0.63 8.11
CA ALA A 18 -4.56 0.10 9.22
C ALA A 18 -6.01 0.50 8.93
N LEU A 19 -6.27 1.11 7.77
CA LEU A 19 -7.61 1.54 7.34
C LEU A 19 -8.60 0.37 7.21
N GLN A 20 -8.11 -0.79 6.77
CA GLN A 20 -8.93 -2.00 6.67
C GLN A 20 -9.28 -2.56 8.05
N LEU A 21 -8.29 -2.69 8.91
CA LEU A 21 -8.41 -3.33 10.22
C LEU A 21 -9.16 -2.44 11.23
N ALA A 22 -9.03 -1.13 11.08
CA ALA A 22 -9.71 -0.14 11.92
C ALA A 22 -11.25 -0.16 11.84
N GLN A 23 -11.81 -0.86 10.86
CA GLN A 23 -13.26 -1.10 10.81
C GLN A 23 -13.79 -1.92 12.00
N LYS A 24 -12.91 -2.73 12.63
CA LYS A 24 -13.28 -3.64 13.71
C LYS A 24 -12.34 -3.60 14.91
N HIS A 25 -11.19 -2.96 14.79
CA HIS A 25 -10.10 -3.01 15.78
C HIS A 25 -9.54 -1.62 16.03
N LYS A 26 -8.97 -1.45 17.23
CA LYS A 26 -8.08 -0.32 17.52
C LYS A 26 -6.70 -0.63 16.97
N VAL A 27 -6.20 0.23 16.10
CA VAL A 27 -4.93 0.02 15.39
C VAL A 27 -3.94 1.11 15.79
N THR A 28 -2.72 0.71 16.11
CA THR A 28 -1.61 1.63 16.29
C THR A 28 -0.60 1.43 15.17
N VAL A 29 -0.23 2.51 14.48
CA VAL A 29 0.81 2.49 13.44
C VAL A 29 2.04 3.21 13.97
N LEU A 30 3.17 2.52 14.05
CA LEU A 30 4.47 3.10 14.41
C LEU A 30 5.26 3.46 13.16
N ALA A 31 5.89 4.63 13.17
CA ALA A 31 6.86 5.05 12.16
C ALA A 31 8.14 5.51 12.83
N LYS A 32 9.32 5.08 12.32
CA LYS A 32 10.62 5.41 12.91
C LYS A 32 11.03 6.88 12.76
N GLY A 33 10.41 7.60 11.85
CA GLY A 33 10.55 9.03 11.58
C GLY A 33 9.18 9.62 11.29
N ALA A 34 9.12 10.68 10.49
CA ALA A 34 7.84 11.23 10.04
C ALA A 34 7.05 10.19 9.24
N LEU A 35 5.73 10.29 9.24
CA LEU A 35 4.85 9.31 8.59
C LEU A 35 5.12 9.20 7.08
N SER A 36 5.56 10.28 6.47
CA SER A 36 5.86 10.38 5.04
C SER A 36 7.31 10.05 4.65
N ASP A 37 8.17 9.68 5.60
CA ASP A 37 9.59 9.37 5.32
C ASP A 37 9.80 8.02 4.62
N GLY A 38 8.75 7.25 4.42
CA GLY A 38 8.80 5.95 3.77
C GLY A 38 8.99 6.01 2.25
N ALA A 39 9.41 4.89 1.65
CA ALA A 39 9.64 4.75 0.21
C ALA A 39 8.41 5.11 -0.66
N THR A 40 7.20 4.98 -0.12
CA THR A 40 5.96 5.34 -0.83
C THR A 40 5.98 6.78 -1.32
N ALA A 41 6.35 7.74 -0.46
CA ALA A 41 6.36 9.16 -0.80
C ALA A 41 7.38 9.53 -1.88
N TRP A 42 8.41 8.72 -2.07
CA TRP A 42 9.48 8.93 -3.05
C TRP A 42 9.23 8.25 -4.40
N ALA A 43 8.19 7.44 -4.53
CA ALA A 43 7.85 6.77 -5.78
C ALA A 43 7.33 7.80 -6.80
N GLN A 44 8.07 7.98 -7.90
CA GLN A 44 7.75 8.95 -8.96
C GLN A 44 6.86 8.34 -10.05
N GLY A 45 7.07 7.07 -10.38
CA GLY A 45 6.29 6.36 -11.38
C GLY A 45 4.83 6.18 -10.98
N GLY A 46 4.07 5.52 -11.84
CA GLY A 46 2.68 5.21 -11.57
C GLY A 46 2.47 3.81 -10.99
N ILE A 47 1.22 3.36 -11.02
CA ILE A 47 0.80 2.04 -10.57
C ILE A 47 0.19 1.30 -11.75
N ALA A 48 0.65 0.09 -12.01
CA ALA A 48 0.16 -0.74 -13.10
C ALA A 48 -1.12 -1.48 -12.70
N ALA A 49 -2.16 -1.38 -13.54
CA ALA A 49 -3.38 -2.16 -13.42
C ALA A 49 -4.06 -2.34 -14.79
N VAL A 50 -4.74 -3.45 -15.00
CA VAL A 50 -5.53 -3.69 -16.22
C VAL A 50 -6.83 -2.90 -16.13
N LEU A 51 -6.92 -1.78 -16.86
CA LEU A 51 -8.00 -0.81 -16.76
C LEU A 51 -8.63 -0.44 -18.11
N GLU A 52 -7.99 -0.83 -19.22
CA GLU A 52 -8.51 -0.61 -20.57
C GLU A 52 -9.05 -1.90 -21.19
N PRO A 53 -10.13 -1.83 -22.00
CA PRO A 53 -10.73 -3.01 -22.65
C PRO A 53 -9.79 -3.77 -23.60
N GLY A 54 -8.69 -3.14 -24.05
CA GLY A 54 -7.70 -3.76 -24.95
C GLY A 54 -6.58 -4.52 -24.22
N ASP A 55 -6.53 -4.43 -22.89
CA ASP A 55 -5.53 -5.12 -22.05
C ASP A 55 -6.16 -6.33 -21.32
N THR A 56 -5.32 -7.28 -20.91
CA THR A 56 -5.78 -8.49 -20.19
C THR A 56 -4.87 -8.78 -18.99
N PHE A 57 -5.43 -9.45 -17.99
CA PHE A 57 -4.65 -9.92 -16.84
C PHE A 57 -3.50 -10.83 -17.29
N GLU A 58 -3.75 -11.74 -18.22
CA GLU A 58 -2.71 -12.65 -18.72
C GLU A 58 -1.56 -11.90 -19.38
N SER A 59 -1.86 -10.86 -20.20
CA SER A 59 -0.81 -10.00 -20.79
C SER A 59 0.04 -9.32 -19.72
N HIS A 60 -0.59 -8.81 -18.65
CA HIS A 60 0.14 -8.17 -17.55
C HIS A 60 0.95 -9.18 -16.73
N ILE A 61 0.41 -10.38 -16.50
CA ILE A 61 1.11 -11.48 -15.82
C ILE A 61 2.37 -11.85 -16.60
N GLU A 62 2.26 -12.08 -17.91
CA GLU A 62 3.41 -12.44 -18.74
C GLU A 62 4.47 -11.34 -18.78
N ASP A 63 4.09 -10.07 -18.96
CA ASP A 63 5.04 -8.94 -18.88
C ASP A 63 5.79 -8.95 -17.53
N THR A 64 5.08 -9.19 -16.44
CA THR A 64 5.66 -9.23 -15.09
C THR A 64 6.57 -10.43 -14.90
N MET A 65 6.19 -11.61 -15.40
CA MET A 65 7.01 -12.83 -15.34
C MET A 65 8.30 -12.68 -16.14
N VAL A 66 8.22 -12.08 -17.34
CA VAL A 66 9.41 -11.80 -18.18
C VAL A 66 10.33 -10.80 -17.49
N ALA A 67 9.81 -9.68 -16.98
CA ALA A 67 10.60 -8.67 -16.29
C ALA A 67 11.28 -9.21 -15.02
N GLY A 68 10.62 -10.12 -14.31
CA GLY A 68 11.13 -10.75 -13.10
C GLY A 68 12.22 -11.80 -13.30
N ALA A 69 12.49 -12.20 -14.56
CA ALA A 69 13.61 -13.07 -14.92
C ALA A 69 13.75 -14.36 -14.08
N GLY A 70 12.63 -14.96 -13.69
CA GLY A 70 12.59 -16.20 -12.90
C GLY A 70 12.61 -16.01 -11.36
N LEU A 71 12.64 -14.77 -10.86
CA LEU A 71 12.55 -14.47 -9.44
C LEU A 71 11.11 -14.41 -8.93
N ASN A 72 10.13 -14.35 -9.82
CA ASN A 72 8.72 -14.17 -9.49
C ASN A 72 8.06 -15.49 -9.09
N ASN A 73 7.17 -15.43 -8.12
CA ASN A 73 6.19 -16.49 -7.89
C ASN A 73 4.92 -16.19 -8.71
N ARG A 74 4.59 -17.03 -9.69
CA ARG A 74 3.46 -16.82 -10.60
C ARG A 74 2.13 -16.64 -9.86
N GLN A 75 1.83 -17.46 -8.87
CA GLN A 75 0.57 -17.36 -8.11
C GLN A 75 0.44 -16.02 -7.39
N THR A 76 1.56 -15.50 -6.85
CA THR A 76 1.56 -14.17 -6.23
C THR A 76 1.35 -13.07 -7.26
N VAL A 77 1.97 -13.20 -8.44
CA VAL A 77 1.80 -12.24 -9.55
C VAL A 77 0.34 -12.21 -10.02
N GLU A 78 -0.26 -13.37 -10.27
CA GLU A 78 -1.68 -13.51 -10.64
C GLU A 78 -2.58 -12.83 -9.62
N PHE A 79 -2.43 -13.18 -8.35
CA PHE A 79 -3.21 -12.59 -7.26
C PHE A 79 -3.11 -11.05 -7.22
N VAL A 80 -1.90 -10.51 -7.31
CA VAL A 80 -1.68 -9.04 -7.25
C VAL A 80 -2.30 -8.35 -8.46
N ILE A 81 -2.10 -8.88 -9.66
CA ILE A 81 -2.57 -8.26 -10.90
C ILE A 81 -4.09 -8.30 -11.00
N GLU A 82 -4.72 -9.42 -10.63
CA GLU A 82 -6.19 -9.55 -10.65
C GLU A 82 -6.88 -8.61 -9.65
N HIS A 83 -6.22 -8.26 -8.54
CA HIS A 83 -6.78 -7.35 -7.52
C HIS A 83 -6.36 -5.89 -7.70
N ALA A 84 -5.47 -5.58 -8.65
CA ALA A 84 -4.97 -4.24 -8.87
C ALA A 84 -6.06 -3.23 -9.26
N PRO A 85 -7.02 -3.52 -10.15
CA PRO A 85 -8.08 -2.57 -10.52
C PRO A 85 -8.87 -2.07 -9.32
N GLN A 86 -9.29 -2.98 -8.42
CA GLN A 86 -10.02 -2.63 -7.21
C GLN A 86 -9.15 -1.83 -6.22
N ALA A 87 -7.85 -2.08 -6.18
CA ALA A 87 -6.92 -1.32 -5.35
C ALA A 87 -6.79 0.12 -5.84
N ILE A 88 -6.72 0.34 -7.16
CA ILE A 88 -6.69 1.67 -7.77
C ILE A 88 -8.01 2.43 -7.50
N ASP A 89 -9.15 1.80 -7.74
CA ASP A 89 -10.47 2.39 -7.45
C ASP A 89 -10.57 2.83 -5.97
N ARG A 90 -10.08 2.00 -5.05
CA ARG A 90 -10.03 2.36 -3.63
C ARG A 90 -9.16 3.58 -3.37
N LEU A 91 -7.97 3.66 -3.96
CA LEU A 91 -7.09 4.82 -3.82
C LEU A 91 -7.74 6.09 -4.36
N ALA A 92 -8.42 6.01 -5.50
CA ALA A 92 -9.17 7.11 -6.07
C ALA A 92 -10.29 7.57 -5.11
N LYS A 93 -11.05 6.63 -4.53
CA LYS A 93 -12.08 6.92 -3.51
C LYS A 93 -11.53 7.52 -2.22
N LEU A 94 -10.29 7.26 -1.89
CA LEU A 94 -9.57 7.91 -0.78
C LEU A 94 -9.03 9.29 -1.14
N GLY A 95 -9.22 9.74 -2.39
CA GLY A 95 -8.86 11.08 -2.84
C GLY A 95 -7.51 11.18 -3.57
N VAL A 96 -6.91 10.07 -4.02
CA VAL A 96 -5.74 10.14 -4.90
C VAL A 96 -6.16 10.73 -6.24
N PRO A 97 -5.63 11.91 -6.66
CA PRO A 97 -6.08 12.63 -7.84
C PRO A 97 -5.38 12.11 -9.10
N PHE A 98 -5.65 10.87 -9.50
CA PHE A 98 -5.09 10.31 -10.73
C PHE A 98 -5.40 11.18 -11.95
N ASN A 99 -4.43 11.31 -12.85
CA ASN A 99 -4.58 12.10 -14.06
C ASN A 99 -5.69 11.55 -14.94
N LEU A 100 -6.55 12.46 -15.45
CA LEU A 100 -7.65 12.14 -16.34
C LEU A 100 -7.26 12.31 -17.81
N GLY A 101 -8.03 11.74 -18.74
CA GLY A 101 -7.84 11.89 -20.19
C GLY A 101 -7.85 10.58 -20.98
N GLY A 102 -8.18 9.48 -20.33
CA GLY A 102 -8.37 8.17 -20.97
C GLY A 102 -9.83 7.85 -21.34
N PRO A 103 -10.08 6.68 -21.91
CA PRO A 103 -11.43 6.14 -22.09
C PRO A 103 -12.05 5.82 -20.72
N THR A 104 -13.39 5.82 -20.67
CA THR A 104 -14.12 5.45 -19.45
C THR A 104 -13.89 3.95 -19.15
N ASN A 105 -13.42 3.64 -17.96
CA ASN A 105 -13.20 2.28 -17.48
C ASN A 105 -14.45 1.69 -16.79
N GLU A 106 -14.33 0.48 -16.26
CA GLU A 106 -15.41 -0.23 -15.57
C GLU A 106 -15.90 0.47 -14.28
N PHE A 107 -15.08 1.36 -13.69
CA PHE A 107 -15.44 2.15 -12.50
C PHE A 107 -16.09 3.50 -12.85
N GLY A 108 -16.30 3.80 -14.14
CA GLY A 108 -16.83 5.08 -14.61
C GLY A 108 -15.81 6.21 -14.70
N GLU A 109 -14.52 5.90 -14.50
CA GLU A 109 -13.41 6.84 -14.49
C GLU A 109 -12.71 6.91 -15.85
N GLN A 110 -12.12 8.06 -16.15
CA GLN A 110 -11.39 8.33 -17.40
C GLN A 110 -9.91 8.59 -17.09
N TRP A 111 -9.24 7.67 -16.40
CA TRP A 111 -7.84 7.85 -16.06
C TRP A 111 -6.93 7.81 -17.28
N HIS A 112 -5.98 8.73 -17.32
CA HIS A 112 -4.93 8.72 -18.31
C HIS A 112 -3.93 7.61 -17.98
N LEU A 113 -3.71 6.69 -18.92
CA LEU A 113 -2.78 5.59 -18.76
C LEU A 113 -1.53 5.80 -19.59
N THR A 114 -0.36 5.59 -18.99
CA THR A 114 0.92 5.56 -19.68
C THR A 114 1.44 4.12 -19.85
N ARG A 115 2.44 3.96 -20.70
CA ARG A 115 3.17 2.71 -20.89
C ARG A 115 4.63 2.95 -20.55
N GLU A 116 5.15 2.19 -19.61
CA GLU A 116 6.56 2.20 -19.22
C GLU A 116 7.28 0.93 -19.72
N GLY A 117 8.61 0.87 -19.54
CA GLY A 117 9.42 -0.27 -19.93
C GLY A 117 8.95 -1.58 -19.28
N GLY A 118 8.97 -2.66 -20.03
CA GLY A 118 8.51 -3.97 -19.58
C GLY A 118 7.00 -4.21 -19.72
N HIS A 119 6.21 -3.20 -20.09
CA HIS A 119 4.78 -3.34 -20.32
C HIS A 119 4.44 -3.35 -21.81
N SER A 120 3.61 -4.30 -22.24
CA SER A 120 3.10 -4.40 -23.62
C SER A 120 1.94 -3.44 -23.89
N HIS A 121 1.17 -3.03 -22.85
CA HIS A 121 0.01 -2.15 -22.93
C HIS A 121 0.16 -0.88 -22.08
N ARG A 122 -0.70 0.11 -22.34
CA ARG A 122 -0.88 1.27 -21.46
C ARG A 122 -1.70 0.82 -20.26
N ARG A 123 -1.09 0.79 -19.08
CA ARG A 123 -1.76 0.33 -17.85
C ARG A 123 -1.30 1.05 -16.58
N ILE A 124 -0.53 2.11 -16.74
CA ILE A 124 0.06 2.82 -15.61
C ILE A 124 -0.79 4.06 -15.31
N VAL A 125 -1.54 4.03 -14.20
CA VAL A 125 -2.18 5.24 -13.65
C VAL A 125 -1.13 6.05 -12.90
N HIS A 126 -1.24 7.38 -12.94
CA HIS A 126 -0.25 8.26 -12.34
C HIS A 126 -0.84 9.59 -11.87
N VAL A 127 -0.12 10.28 -11.01
CA VAL A 127 -0.38 11.65 -10.58
C VAL A 127 0.85 12.48 -10.94
N ASN A 128 0.91 13.00 -12.17
CA ASN A 128 2.10 13.66 -12.72
C ASN A 128 3.38 12.81 -12.42
N ASP A 129 4.41 13.43 -11.84
CA ASP A 129 5.65 12.75 -11.42
C ASP A 129 5.71 12.51 -9.91
N ALA A 130 4.57 12.46 -9.23
CA ALA A 130 4.48 12.42 -7.76
C ALA A 130 3.40 11.44 -7.27
N THR A 131 3.21 10.33 -7.96
CA THR A 131 2.15 9.35 -7.64
C THR A 131 2.28 8.81 -6.22
N GLY A 132 3.48 8.45 -5.81
CA GLY A 132 3.72 7.93 -4.46
C GLY A 132 3.42 8.96 -3.36
N TRP A 133 3.78 10.22 -3.58
CA TRP A 133 3.44 11.31 -2.66
C TRP A 133 1.92 11.48 -2.53
N ALA A 134 1.20 11.50 -3.65
CA ALA A 134 -0.26 11.62 -3.65
C ALA A 134 -0.94 10.45 -2.92
N VAL A 135 -0.47 9.22 -3.15
CA VAL A 135 -0.94 8.02 -2.44
C VAL A 135 -0.65 8.12 -0.94
N GLN A 136 0.56 8.51 -0.56
CA GLN A 136 0.95 8.68 0.85
C GLN A 136 0.05 9.70 1.55
N GLN A 137 -0.18 10.87 0.95
CA GLN A 137 -1.01 11.93 1.52
C GLN A 137 -2.47 11.49 1.70
N ALA A 138 -3.05 10.83 0.70
CA ALA A 138 -4.43 10.35 0.79
C ALA A 138 -4.61 9.30 1.89
N LEU A 139 -3.71 8.32 1.96
CA LEU A 139 -3.74 7.27 2.98
C LEU A 139 -3.50 7.83 4.39
N GLU A 140 -2.55 8.75 4.53
CA GLU A 140 -2.24 9.39 5.81
C GLU A 140 -3.41 10.25 6.30
N SER A 141 -4.02 11.05 5.42
CA SER A 141 -5.20 11.85 5.77
C SER A 141 -6.35 10.95 6.24
N ALA A 142 -6.68 9.91 5.48
CA ALA A 142 -7.74 8.99 5.86
C ALA A 142 -7.45 8.27 7.19
N ALA A 143 -6.18 7.94 7.45
CA ALA A 143 -5.78 7.32 8.72
C ALA A 143 -5.88 8.29 9.89
N ARG A 144 -5.53 9.57 9.72
CA ARG A 144 -5.66 10.62 10.74
C ARG A 144 -7.11 10.89 11.12
N ASP A 145 -8.02 10.83 10.14
CA ASP A 145 -9.44 11.08 10.33
C ASP A 145 -10.18 9.88 10.97
N ASN A 146 -9.51 8.72 11.07
CA ASN A 146 -10.13 7.51 11.62
C ASN A 146 -9.92 7.41 13.14
N PRO A 147 -11.00 7.46 13.97
CA PRO A 147 -10.89 7.43 15.43
C PRO A 147 -10.32 6.13 16.01
N ASN A 148 -10.30 5.06 15.23
CA ASN A 148 -9.74 3.77 15.64
C ASN A 148 -8.25 3.60 15.28
N ILE A 149 -7.64 4.61 14.65
CA ILE A 149 -6.22 4.58 14.28
C ILE A 149 -5.44 5.59 15.13
N THR A 150 -4.38 5.11 15.75
CA THR A 150 -3.39 5.95 16.42
C THR A 150 -2.10 5.92 15.63
N LEU A 151 -1.66 7.09 15.14
CA LEU A 151 -0.41 7.25 14.41
C LEU A 151 0.69 7.73 15.36
N VAL A 152 1.80 7.02 15.43
CA VAL A 152 2.92 7.29 16.34
C VAL A 152 4.20 7.45 15.51
N PRO A 153 4.55 8.66 15.09
CA PRO A 153 5.82 8.95 14.43
C PRO A 153 6.98 8.95 15.44
N ASP A 154 8.20 9.00 14.91
CA ASP A 154 9.46 9.15 15.65
C ASP A 154 9.68 8.05 16.72
N MET A 155 9.20 6.84 16.44
CA MET A 155 9.33 5.72 17.36
C MET A 155 9.85 4.45 16.66
N VAL A 156 10.95 3.93 17.17
CA VAL A 156 11.59 2.72 16.64
C VAL A 156 11.12 1.49 17.42
N ALA A 157 10.58 0.50 16.73
CA ALA A 157 10.35 -0.83 17.29
C ALA A 157 11.68 -1.57 17.37
N ILE A 158 12.14 -1.88 18.58
CA ILE A 158 13.42 -2.58 18.82
C ILE A 158 13.20 -4.08 18.88
N ASP A 159 12.17 -4.53 19.60
CA ASP A 159 11.87 -5.95 19.82
C ASP A 159 10.39 -6.16 20.14
N LEU A 160 9.94 -7.41 19.99
CA LEU A 160 8.61 -7.87 20.38
C LEU A 160 8.72 -8.73 21.63
N ILE A 161 8.23 -8.25 22.77
CA ILE A 161 8.19 -9.01 24.00
C ILE A 161 6.95 -9.91 23.97
N VAL A 162 7.15 -11.19 23.74
CA VAL A 162 6.09 -12.21 23.79
C VAL A 162 6.04 -12.88 25.16
N GLY A 163 4.87 -13.40 25.57
CA GLY A 163 4.66 -13.99 26.91
C GLY A 163 5.74 -14.99 27.36
N ARG A 164 6.31 -15.76 26.43
CA ARG A 164 7.45 -16.64 26.69
C ARG A 164 8.75 -15.91 27.10
N HIS A 165 8.91 -14.65 26.72
CA HIS A 165 10.05 -13.82 27.09
C HIS A 165 9.85 -13.16 28.47
N GLN A 166 8.62 -12.91 28.90
CA GLN A 166 8.34 -12.36 30.22
C GLN A 166 8.79 -13.30 31.36
N GLU A 167 8.68 -14.61 31.16
CA GLU A 167 9.18 -15.60 32.13
C GLU A 167 10.72 -15.56 32.26
N ARG A 168 11.47 -15.21 31.21
CA ARG A 168 12.91 -15.06 31.25
C ARG A 168 13.39 -13.77 31.93
N PHE A 169 12.58 -12.72 31.93
CA PHE A 169 12.90 -11.44 32.56
C PHE A 169 12.26 -11.29 33.94
N SER A 170 11.39 -12.18 34.34
CA SER A 170 10.82 -12.29 35.69
C SER A 170 11.72 -13.10 36.63
N THR A 171 13.03 -12.87 36.58
CA THR A 171 13.90 -13.23 37.71
C THR A 171 13.83 -12.12 38.74
N SER A 172 12.72 -12.05 39.45
CA SER A 172 12.74 -11.51 40.78
C SER A 172 13.64 -12.45 41.61
N GLY A 173 14.91 -12.12 41.67
CA GLY A 173 15.76 -12.62 42.72
C GLY A 173 15.12 -12.28 44.06
N ARG A 174 14.47 -13.24 44.67
CA ARG A 174 14.30 -13.22 46.13
C ARG A 174 15.68 -13.59 46.69
N VAL A 175 16.34 -12.60 47.22
CA VAL A 175 17.32 -12.81 48.30
C VAL A 175 16.53 -13.02 49.58
#